data_e93196e5153d7d9cb7958f887299cf88
#
_entry.id   e93196e5153d7d9cb7958f887299cf88
#
_cell.length_a   1.000
_cell.length_b   1.000
_cell.length_c   1.000
_cell.angle_alpha   90.00
_cell.angle_beta   90.00
_cell.angle_gamma   90.00
#
_symmetry.space_group_name_H-M   'P 1'
#
loop_
_entity.id
_entity.type
_entity.pdbx_description
1 polymer ?
#
loop_
_entity_poly.entity_id
_entity_poly.type
_entity_poly.pdbx_seq_one_letter_code
_entity_poly.pdbx_strand_id
1 'polypeptide(L)'
;MKRLLIGLSLAGVFLAACHTARTQSEPQVIVVPPDEMSRQPALGPSTAGSPPAAPTPATVKPSATTVSLPPPAAAPANKHSYNSCNVDGPYIAITFDDGPHAVHTPTLLDILKQRGLKATFYVVGQCAAEYPDIMKRIVAEGHEIGNHSWSHVALNSVGADSLRKQMENTNAAIKESTGLRPATMRPPYGATSARLNKLFDEEYGMKVILWSVDPLDWKNRNAATVSSRIIQNTHPGAIILAHDIHATTVAAMPEVFDTLTARGYKFVTVSELLALDRPAQLVKKETPAPTPAN
;
A
#
# COMPACT_ATOMS: atom_id res chain seq x y z
N MET A 1 -46.71 14.85 28.09
CA MET A 1 -45.30 15.23 28.07
C MET A 1 -44.56 14.33 27.06
N LYS A 2 -44.37 14.79 25.81
CA LYS A 2 -43.68 14.05 24.73
C LYS A 2 -42.21 14.43 24.77
N ARG A 3 -41.30 13.50 25.07
CA ARG A 3 -39.86 13.69 24.91
C ARG A 3 -39.46 13.38 23.49
N LEU A 4 -39.01 14.39 22.80
CA LEU A 4 -38.43 14.33 21.45
C LEU A 4 -36.97 13.87 21.59
N LEU A 5 -36.65 12.66 21.10
CA LEU A 5 -35.28 12.17 20.98
C LEU A 5 -34.75 12.64 19.64
N ILE A 6 -33.82 13.59 19.67
CA ILE A 6 -33.07 14.04 18.49
C ILE A 6 -31.96 13.03 18.25
N GLY A 7 -32.13 12.21 17.22
CA GLY A 7 -31.08 11.35 16.71
C GLY A 7 -30.05 12.19 15.95
N LEU A 8 -28.86 12.35 16.50
CA LEU A 8 -27.73 12.97 15.82
C LEU A 8 -27.14 11.98 14.81
N SER A 9 -27.43 12.21 13.53
CA SER A 9 -26.85 11.46 12.41
C SER A 9 -25.39 11.84 12.25
N LEU A 10 -24.47 10.91 12.58
CA LEU A 10 -23.02 11.03 12.34
C LEU A 10 -22.67 10.65 10.88
N ALA A 11 -23.20 11.37 9.92
CA ALA A 11 -22.95 11.13 8.49
C ALA A 11 -22.18 12.30 7.83
N GLY A 12 -21.12 12.81 8.44
CA GLY A 12 -20.56 14.04 7.92
C GLY A 12 -19.05 14.27 7.99
N VAL A 13 -18.18 13.24 8.06
CA VAL A 13 -16.74 13.52 8.30
C VAL A 13 -15.78 12.97 7.22
N PHE A 14 -16.22 12.21 6.23
CA PHE A 14 -15.28 11.54 5.31
C PHE A 14 -15.13 12.14 3.89
N LEU A 15 -15.79 13.25 3.56
CA LEU A 15 -15.55 13.92 2.27
C LEU A 15 -14.28 14.80 2.25
N ALA A 16 -13.58 14.94 3.37
CA ALA A 16 -12.50 15.95 3.50
C ALA A 16 -11.10 15.45 3.05
N ALA A 17 -10.88 14.17 2.87
CA ALA A 17 -9.53 13.67 2.60
C ALA A 17 -9.01 13.98 1.19
N CYS A 18 -9.89 14.03 0.19
CA CYS A 18 -9.49 14.33 -1.20
C CYS A 18 -9.58 15.84 -1.54
N HIS A 19 -10.39 16.63 -0.81
CA HIS A 19 -10.70 18.02 -1.18
C HIS A 19 -9.85 19.11 -0.51
N THR A 20 -9.00 18.83 0.45
CA THR A 20 -8.24 19.86 1.19
C THR A 20 -6.99 20.41 0.47
N ALA A 21 -6.71 19.98 -0.75
CA ALA A 21 -5.55 20.48 -1.50
C ALA A 21 -5.81 21.70 -2.39
N ARG A 22 -7.02 22.24 -2.43
CA ARG A 22 -7.38 23.29 -3.42
C ARG A 22 -7.54 24.71 -2.90
N THR A 23 -7.18 25.00 -1.67
CA THR A 23 -7.18 26.39 -1.16
C THR A 23 -5.86 26.73 -0.50
N GLN A 24 -4.82 26.98 -1.31
CA GLN A 24 -3.72 27.84 -0.91
C GLN A 24 -3.23 28.65 -2.12
N SER A 25 -3.56 29.92 -2.05
CA SER A 25 -2.90 31.13 -2.57
C SER A 25 -2.05 30.99 -3.84
N GLU A 26 -2.46 31.73 -4.86
CA GLU A 26 -1.62 32.11 -6.00
C GLU A 26 -0.24 32.58 -5.55
N PRO A 27 0.85 32.16 -6.24
CA PRO A 27 2.17 32.73 -5.96
C PRO A 27 2.16 34.22 -6.37
N GLN A 28 2.42 35.08 -5.40
CA GLN A 28 2.71 36.49 -5.65
C GLN A 28 3.97 36.58 -6.52
N VAL A 29 3.82 37.04 -7.75
CA VAL A 29 4.94 37.39 -8.62
C VAL A 29 5.64 38.60 -8.03
N ILE A 30 6.78 38.40 -7.41
CA ILE A 30 7.68 39.51 -7.02
C ILE A 30 8.32 40.03 -8.31
N VAL A 31 7.83 41.16 -8.80
CA VAL A 31 8.48 41.90 -9.88
C VAL A 31 9.70 42.60 -9.28
N VAL A 32 10.90 42.11 -9.60
CA VAL A 32 12.17 42.79 -9.30
C VAL A 32 12.37 43.85 -10.39
N PRO A 33 12.56 45.12 -10.05
CA PRO A 33 12.84 46.16 -11.06
C PRO A 33 14.21 45.98 -11.70
N PRO A 34 14.39 46.34 -12.99
CA PRO A 34 15.63 46.12 -13.72
C PRO A 34 16.60 47.29 -13.50
N ASP A 35 17.32 47.27 -12.38
CA ASP A 35 18.43 48.24 -12.23
C ASP A 35 19.45 47.85 -11.16
N GLU A 36 20.09 46.70 -11.34
CA GLU A 36 21.38 46.40 -10.67
C GLU A 36 22.20 45.32 -11.47
N MET A 37 22.37 45.62 -12.75
CA MET A 37 23.28 44.83 -13.59
C MET A 37 24.34 45.75 -14.20
N SER A 38 25.25 46.27 -13.37
CA SER A 38 26.48 46.90 -13.86
C SER A 38 27.42 47.11 -12.69
N ARG A 39 28.34 46.18 -12.46
CA ARG A 39 29.70 46.37 -11.95
C ARG A 39 30.35 45.02 -11.59
N GLN A 40 30.95 44.39 -12.60
CA GLN A 40 32.05 43.46 -12.35
C GLN A 40 33.31 44.01 -12.98
N PRO A 41 34.42 44.07 -12.26
CA PRO A 41 35.71 44.46 -12.84
C PRO A 41 36.32 43.29 -13.62
N ALA A 42 36.86 43.59 -14.79
CA ALA A 42 37.61 42.68 -15.64
C ALA A 42 38.89 42.22 -14.93
N LEU A 43 39.06 40.89 -14.80
CA LEU A 43 40.32 40.27 -14.47
C LEU A 43 40.93 39.66 -15.75
N GLY A 44 42.15 40.02 -16.03
CA GLY A 44 42.93 39.65 -17.18
C GLY A 44 43.33 38.17 -17.24
N PRO A 45 43.93 37.71 -18.34
CA PRO A 45 44.12 36.29 -18.66
C PRO A 45 45.23 35.66 -17.82
N SER A 46 44.91 34.60 -17.07
CA SER A 46 45.91 33.72 -16.43
C SER A 46 46.05 32.43 -17.21
N THR A 47 47.26 32.14 -17.53
CA THR A 47 47.76 31.02 -18.35
C THR A 47 47.55 29.65 -17.68
N ALA A 48 47.06 28.75 -18.50
CA ALA A 48 47.30 27.31 -18.56
C ALA A 48 47.89 26.54 -17.36
N GLY A 49 47.08 25.60 -16.86
CA GLY A 49 47.53 24.41 -16.17
C GLY A 49 46.38 23.39 -16.25
N SER A 50 46.53 22.35 -17.07
CA SER A 50 45.58 21.24 -17.14
C SER A 50 45.51 20.51 -15.82
N PRO A 51 44.31 20.30 -15.23
CA PRO A 51 44.21 19.45 -14.06
C PRO A 51 44.36 17.97 -14.46
N PRO A 52 44.91 17.12 -13.57
CA PRO A 52 45.04 15.69 -13.81
C PRO A 52 43.68 15.02 -13.91
N ALA A 53 43.58 14.04 -14.80
CA ALA A 53 42.39 13.27 -15.07
C ALA A 53 41.82 12.62 -13.80
N ALA A 54 40.58 12.91 -13.49
CA ALA A 54 39.81 12.23 -12.45
C ALA A 54 39.68 10.73 -12.79
N PRO A 55 39.80 9.83 -11.80
CA PRO A 55 39.58 8.40 -12.04
C PRO A 55 38.14 8.16 -12.48
N THR A 56 37.99 7.43 -13.56
CA THR A 56 36.72 6.97 -14.10
C THR A 56 35.94 6.22 -13.04
N PRO A 57 34.68 6.56 -12.72
CA PRO A 57 33.91 5.77 -11.80
C PRO A 57 33.66 4.39 -12.40
N ALA A 58 34.08 3.34 -11.69
CA ALA A 58 33.79 1.97 -12.05
C ALA A 58 32.27 1.79 -12.14
N THR A 59 31.81 1.43 -13.31
CA THR A 59 30.39 1.08 -13.56
C THR A 59 30.08 -0.19 -12.79
N VAL A 60 29.60 -0.06 -11.56
CA VAL A 60 28.99 -1.16 -10.84
C VAL A 60 27.65 -1.43 -11.50
N LYS A 61 27.59 -2.45 -12.36
CA LYS A 61 26.31 -2.99 -12.84
C LYS A 61 25.51 -3.41 -11.61
N PRO A 62 24.29 -2.90 -11.42
CA PRO A 62 23.41 -3.47 -10.41
C PRO A 62 23.12 -4.92 -10.85
N SER A 63 23.62 -5.88 -10.08
CA SER A 63 23.23 -7.28 -10.20
C SER A 63 21.81 -7.38 -9.70
N ALA A 64 20.84 -7.26 -10.59
CA ALA A 64 19.47 -7.57 -10.31
C ALA A 64 19.41 -9.07 -10.01
N THR A 65 19.48 -9.43 -8.72
CA THR A 65 19.16 -10.78 -8.28
C THR A 65 17.66 -10.94 -8.48
N THR A 66 17.28 -11.47 -9.64
CA THR A 66 15.91 -11.89 -9.91
C THR A 66 15.63 -13.01 -8.91
N VAL A 67 14.90 -12.71 -7.84
CA VAL A 67 14.38 -13.73 -6.94
C VAL A 67 13.36 -14.52 -7.74
N SER A 68 13.76 -15.69 -8.23
CA SER A 68 12.84 -16.65 -8.86
C SER A 68 11.93 -17.16 -7.76
N LEU A 69 10.65 -16.74 -7.80
CA LEU A 69 9.63 -17.31 -6.95
C LEU A 69 9.40 -18.77 -7.36
N PRO A 70 9.23 -19.69 -6.40
CA PRO A 70 8.81 -21.06 -6.70
C PRO A 70 7.46 -21.03 -7.45
N PRO A 71 7.18 -22.01 -8.32
CA PRO A 71 5.90 -22.08 -9.02
C PRO A 71 4.76 -22.07 -8.00
N PRO A 72 3.66 -21.34 -8.26
CA PRO A 72 2.57 -21.20 -7.32
C PRO A 72 1.95 -22.57 -7.01
N ALA A 73 1.93 -22.91 -5.73
CA ALA A 73 1.06 -23.99 -5.26
C ALA A 73 -0.39 -23.52 -5.43
N ALA A 74 -1.26 -24.38 -5.96
CA ALA A 74 -2.67 -24.04 -6.10
C ALA A 74 -3.24 -23.63 -4.74
N ALA A 75 -3.71 -22.39 -4.62
CA ALA A 75 -4.37 -21.91 -3.41
C ALA A 75 -5.54 -22.85 -3.06
N PRO A 76 -5.82 -23.09 -1.77
CA PRO A 76 -6.94 -23.96 -1.38
C PRO A 76 -8.23 -23.41 -1.98
N ALA A 77 -8.94 -24.25 -2.72
CA ALA A 77 -10.07 -23.90 -3.59
C ALA A 77 -11.25 -23.18 -2.88
N ASN A 78 -11.26 -23.14 -1.54
CA ASN A 78 -12.39 -22.62 -0.75
C ASN A 78 -12.02 -21.48 0.22
N LYS A 79 -10.81 -20.88 0.11
CA LYS A 79 -10.41 -19.77 0.97
C LYS A 79 -10.71 -18.45 0.28
N HIS A 80 -11.76 -17.75 0.74
CA HIS A 80 -12.22 -16.50 0.13
C HIS A 80 -11.61 -15.25 0.77
N SER A 81 -10.97 -15.39 1.95
CA SER A 81 -10.36 -14.26 2.67
C SER A 81 -9.07 -14.66 3.39
N TYR A 82 -8.20 -13.67 3.57
CA TYR A 82 -6.88 -13.83 4.15
C TYR A 82 -6.56 -12.70 5.11
N ASN A 83 -6.05 -13.06 6.31
CA ASN A 83 -5.44 -12.12 7.26
C ASN A 83 -3.90 -12.21 7.21
N SER A 84 -3.41 -13.40 6.88
CA SER A 84 -2.01 -13.76 6.69
C SER A 84 -1.93 -15.02 5.84
N CYS A 85 -0.73 -15.38 5.42
CA CYS A 85 -0.46 -16.62 4.68
C CYS A 85 0.46 -17.55 5.47
N ASN A 86 0.30 -18.86 5.26
CA ASN A 86 1.23 -19.86 5.75
C ASN A 86 2.32 -20.07 4.70
N VAL A 87 3.50 -19.51 4.90
CA VAL A 87 4.57 -19.51 3.90
C VAL A 87 5.85 -20.13 4.44
N ASP A 88 6.63 -20.74 3.54
CA ASP A 88 8.00 -21.15 3.84
C ASP A 88 8.94 -20.00 3.53
N GLY A 89 9.53 -19.42 4.56
CA GLY A 89 10.47 -18.33 4.42
C GLY A 89 9.91 -16.97 4.85
N PRO A 90 10.74 -15.94 4.85
CA PRO A 90 10.44 -14.64 5.47
C PRO A 90 9.69 -13.70 4.51
N TYR A 91 8.68 -14.19 3.79
CA TYR A 91 7.88 -13.38 2.88
C TYR A 91 6.78 -12.63 3.64
N ILE A 92 6.60 -11.35 3.32
CA ILE A 92 5.58 -10.46 3.89
C ILE A 92 4.99 -9.55 2.82
N ALA A 93 3.76 -9.09 3.01
CA ALA A 93 3.15 -8.06 2.17
C ALA A 93 2.85 -6.81 3.01
N ILE A 94 3.41 -5.67 2.62
CA ILE A 94 2.98 -4.38 3.15
C ILE A 94 1.92 -3.79 2.24
N THR A 95 0.86 -3.24 2.84
CA THR A 95 -0.29 -2.73 2.11
C THR A 95 -0.65 -1.33 2.57
N PHE A 96 -1.13 -0.50 1.64
CA PHE A 96 -1.52 0.88 1.89
C PHE A 96 -2.93 1.11 1.41
N ASP A 97 -3.80 1.58 2.31
CA ASP A 97 -5.22 1.82 2.07
C ASP A 97 -5.52 3.31 1.88
N ASP A 98 -6.70 3.61 1.34
CA ASP A 98 -7.34 4.92 1.20
C ASP A 98 -6.79 5.82 0.10
N GLY A 99 -5.60 5.54 -0.44
CA GLY A 99 -5.00 6.32 -1.52
C GLY A 99 -5.67 6.14 -2.89
N PRO A 100 -5.04 6.70 -3.93
CA PRO A 100 -3.83 7.52 -3.87
C PRO A 100 -4.07 8.94 -3.34
N HIS A 101 -3.04 9.49 -2.67
CA HIS A 101 -3.01 10.87 -2.21
C HIS A 101 -1.99 11.68 -3.04
N ALA A 102 -2.34 12.91 -3.42
CA ALA A 102 -1.55 13.75 -4.35
C ALA A 102 -0.06 13.91 -3.97
N VAL A 103 0.26 13.96 -2.67
CA VAL A 103 1.62 14.22 -2.16
C VAL A 103 2.22 12.98 -1.53
N HIS A 104 1.47 12.29 -0.69
CA HIS A 104 2.03 11.24 0.17
C HIS A 104 2.27 9.94 -0.60
N THR A 105 1.38 9.55 -1.51
CA THR A 105 1.57 8.35 -2.34
C THR A 105 2.82 8.47 -3.24
N PRO A 106 3.05 9.56 -3.99
CA PRO A 106 4.30 9.74 -4.74
C PRO A 106 5.56 9.68 -3.88
N THR A 107 5.54 10.30 -2.68
CA THR A 107 6.66 10.25 -1.72
C THR A 107 6.94 8.81 -1.27
N LEU A 108 5.89 8.05 -0.97
CA LEU A 108 6.02 6.63 -0.61
C LEU A 108 6.59 5.79 -1.75
N LEU A 109 6.14 6.03 -2.98
CA LEU A 109 6.67 5.35 -4.17
C LEU A 109 8.17 5.62 -4.36
N ASP A 110 8.63 6.86 -4.12
CA ASP A 110 10.07 7.19 -4.15
C ASP A 110 10.86 6.39 -3.11
N ILE A 111 10.31 6.25 -1.89
CA ILE A 111 10.93 5.48 -0.79
C ILE A 111 11.02 3.99 -1.15
N LEU A 112 9.97 3.41 -1.71
CA LEU A 112 9.91 2.02 -2.16
C LEU A 112 10.90 1.77 -3.31
N LYS A 113 10.90 2.65 -4.31
CA LYS A 113 11.79 2.58 -5.48
C LYS A 113 13.26 2.62 -5.11
N GLN A 114 13.66 3.52 -4.20
CA GLN A 114 15.04 3.62 -3.71
C GLN A 114 15.55 2.31 -3.09
N ARG A 115 14.65 1.48 -2.56
CA ARG A 115 14.94 0.22 -1.89
C ARG A 115 14.65 -1.02 -2.75
N GLY A 116 14.09 -0.85 -3.95
CA GLY A 116 13.69 -1.93 -4.83
C GLY A 116 12.59 -2.83 -4.22
N LEU A 117 11.73 -2.27 -3.38
CA LEU A 117 10.70 -3.02 -2.66
C LEU A 117 9.36 -2.93 -3.37
N LYS A 118 8.51 -3.96 -3.16
CA LYS A 118 7.14 -4.01 -3.65
C LYS A 118 6.13 -3.83 -2.53
N ALA A 119 4.95 -3.33 -2.88
CA ALA A 119 3.81 -3.14 -1.99
C ALA A 119 2.49 -3.37 -2.73
N THR A 120 1.36 -3.43 -1.99
CA THR A 120 0.02 -3.45 -2.56
C THR A 120 -0.76 -2.23 -2.08
N PHE A 121 -1.44 -1.55 -2.98
CA PHE A 121 -2.25 -0.35 -2.71
C PHE A 121 -3.73 -0.68 -2.88
N TYR A 122 -4.50 -0.59 -1.80
CA TYR A 122 -5.97 -0.71 -1.82
C TYR A 122 -6.56 0.68 -2.02
N VAL A 123 -6.93 0.98 -3.25
CA VAL A 123 -7.31 2.34 -3.64
C VAL A 123 -8.81 2.58 -3.50
N VAL A 124 -9.16 3.75 -2.98
CA VAL A 124 -10.53 4.28 -3.03
C VAL A 124 -10.81 4.74 -4.45
N GLY A 125 -11.92 4.28 -5.03
CA GLY A 125 -12.22 4.51 -6.45
C GLY A 125 -12.29 5.99 -6.83
N GLN A 126 -12.81 6.86 -5.96
CA GLN A 126 -12.84 8.30 -6.18
C GLN A 126 -11.41 8.87 -6.29
N CYS A 127 -10.50 8.45 -5.42
CA CYS A 127 -9.10 8.87 -5.46
C CYS A 127 -8.38 8.30 -6.69
N ALA A 128 -8.66 7.05 -7.07
CA ALA A 128 -8.12 6.45 -8.29
C ALA A 128 -8.52 7.22 -9.56
N ALA A 129 -9.78 7.69 -9.63
CA ALA A 129 -10.27 8.50 -10.75
C ALA A 129 -9.68 9.92 -10.74
N GLU A 130 -9.40 10.48 -9.55
CA GLU A 130 -8.82 11.83 -9.40
C GLU A 130 -7.32 11.87 -9.75
N TYR A 131 -6.57 10.78 -9.47
CA TYR A 131 -5.11 10.73 -9.66
C TYR A 131 -4.64 9.60 -10.60
N PRO A 132 -5.10 9.58 -11.87
CA PRO A 132 -4.78 8.49 -12.82
C PRO A 132 -3.29 8.34 -13.10
N ASP A 133 -2.50 9.41 -13.02
CA ASP A 133 -1.06 9.34 -13.26
C ASP A 133 -0.31 8.69 -12.09
N ILE A 134 -0.78 8.85 -10.85
CA ILE A 134 -0.25 8.13 -9.68
C ILE A 134 -0.61 6.64 -9.82
N MET A 135 -1.82 6.31 -10.27
CA MET A 135 -2.23 4.93 -10.53
C MET A 135 -1.31 4.24 -11.56
N LYS A 136 -1.01 4.92 -12.67
CA LYS A 136 -0.06 4.42 -13.68
C LYS A 136 1.32 4.19 -13.08
N ARG A 137 1.78 5.13 -12.24
CA ARG A 137 3.08 5.04 -11.59
C ARG A 137 3.17 3.85 -10.64
N ILE A 138 2.14 3.60 -9.81
CA ILE A 138 2.07 2.43 -8.93
C ILE A 138 2.32 1.14 -9.71
N VAL A 139 1.64 0.96 -10.85
CA VAL A 139 1.78 -0.24 -11.68
C VAL A 139 3.15 -0.28 -12.38
N ALA A 140 3.60 0.84 -12.96
CA ALA A 140 4.87 0.90 -13.67
C ALA A 140 6.09 0.60 -12.78
N GLU A 141 5.99 0.86 -11.46
CA GLU A 141 7.03 0.55 -10.48
C GLU A 141 6.88 -0.88 -9.89
N GLY A 142 5.92 -1.68 -10.41
CA GLY A 142 5.77 -3.10 -10.07
C GLY A 142 4.99 -3.38 -8.79
N HIS A 143 4.20 -2.41 -8.32
CA HIS A 143 3.29 -2.60 -7.19
C HIS A 143 1.95 -3.15 -7.65
N GLU A 144 1.21 -3.76 -6.71
CA GLU A 144 -0.15 -4.26 -6.95
C GLU A 144 -1.18 -3.20 -6.55
N ILE A 145 -2.32 -3.18 -7.28
CA ILE A 145 -3.49 -2.39 -6.93
C ILE A 145 -4.64 -3.33 -6.61
N GLY A 146 -5.29 -3.10 -5.46
CA GLY A 146 -6.53 -3.73 -5.04
C GLY A 146 -7.69 -2.75 -4.94
N ASN A 147 -8.92 -3.27 -4.90
CA ASN A 147 -10.15 -2.47 -4.76
C ASN A 147 -10.42 -2.16 -3.29
N HIS A 148 -10.67 -0.87 -2.95
CA HIS A 148 -11.06 -0.43 -1.59
C HIS A 148 -12.42 0.28 -1.56
N SER A 149 -13.37 -0.16 -2.41
CA SER A 149 -14.66 0.48 -2.67
C SER A 149 -14.57 1.86 -3.32
N TRP A 150 -15.72 2.38 -3.81
CA TRP A 150 -15.73 3.67 -4.51
C TRP A 150 -15.56 4.86 -3.57
N SER A 151 -16.27 4.87 -2.43
CA SER A 151 -16.34 6.01 -1.50
C SER A 151 -16.11 5.63 -0.04
N HIS A 152 -15.36 4.55 0.19
CA HIS A 152 -14.96 4.08 1.52
C HIS A 152 -16.15 3.85 2.48
N VAL A 153 -17.24 3.24 1.99
CA VAL A 153 -18.39 2.88 2.83
C VAL A 153 -18.26 1.45 3.38
N ALA A 154 -18.83 1.18 4.53
CA ALA A 154 -18.91 -0.17 5.09
C ALA A 154 -19.82 -1.05 4.20
N LEU A 155 -19.21 -1.96 3.41
CA LEU A 155 -19.90 -2.74 2.38
C LEU A 155 -20.93 -3.73 2.93
N ASN A 156 -20.83 -4.11 4.20
CA ASN A 156 -21.78 -4.97 4.89
C ASN A 156 -23.06 -4.23 5.35
N SER A 157 -23.10 -2.90 5.23
CA SER A 157 -24.21 -2.06 5.66
C SER A 157 -25.01 -1.44 4.51
N VAL A 158 -24.59 -1.67 3.25
CA VAL A 158 -25.25 -1.12 2.06
C VAL A 158 -26.10 -2.18 1.35
N GLY A 159 -27.12 -1.74 0.63
CA GLY A 159 -27.95 -2.63 -0.21
C GLY A 159 -27.17 -3.14 -1.44
N ALA A 160 -27.67 -4.22 -2.07
CA ALA A 160 -27.02 -4.92 -3.16
C ALA A 160 -26.64 -4.02 -4.36
N ASP A 161 -27.52 -3.11 -4.76
CA ASP A 161 -27.25 -2.20 -5.89
C ASP A 161 -26.16 -1.18 -5.54
N SER A 162 -26.13 -0.69 -4.30
CA SER A 162 -25.08 0.20 -3.82
C SER A 162 -23.75 -0.53 -3.75
N LEU A 163 -23.74 -1.75 -3.20
CA LEU A 163 -22.54 -2.59 -3.15
C LEU A 163 -21.97 -2.82 -4.56
N ARG A 164 -22.83 -3.17 -5.53
CA ARG A 164 -22.42 -3.36 -6.92
C ARG A 164 -21.76 -2.10 -7.48
N LYS A 165 -22.39 -0.92 -7.31
CA LYS A 165 -21.82 0.36 -7.75
C LYS A 165 -20.48 0.65 -7.09
N GLN A 166 -20.32 0.36 -5.79
CA GLN A 166 -19.05 0.53 -5.07
C GLN A 166 -17.94 -0.30 -5.71
N MET A 167 -18.21 -1.55 -6.07
CA MET A 167 -17.25 -2.46 -6.67
C MET A 167 -16.94 -2.11 -8.12
N GLU A 168 -17.98 -1.95 -8.94
CA GLU A 168 -17.84 -1.76 -10.39
C GLU A 168 -17.23 -0.42 -10.75
N ASN A 169 -17.64 0.67 -10.08
CA ASN A 169 -17.07 1.99 -10.33
C ASN A 169 -15.58 2.04 -9.98
N THR A 170 -15.18 1.40 -8.88
CA THR A 170 -13.76 1.31 -8.50
C THR A 170 -12.97 0.48 -9.51
N ASN A 171 -13.50 -0.68 -9.91
CA ASN A 171 -12.86 -1.52 -10.92
C ASN A 171 -12.74 -0.80 -12.28
N ALA A 172 -13.74 0.01 -12.65
CA ALA A 172 -13.70 0.82 -13.85
C ALA A 172 -12.61 1.88 -13.79
N ALA A 173 -12.51 2.63 -12.69
CA ALA A 173 -11.48 3.65 -12.51
C ALA A 173 -10.05 3.05 -12.51
N ILE A 174 -9.85 1.90 -11.86
CA ILE A 174 -8.58 1.18 -11.90
C ILE A 174 -8.26 0.76 -13.33
N LYS A 175 -9.22 0.16 -14.04
CA LYS A 175 -9.01 -0.30 -15.42
C LYS A 175 -8.75 0.86 -16.38
N GLU A 176 -9.46 1.96 -16.25
CA GLU A 176 -9.31 3.14 -17.11
C GLU A 176 -7.91 3.75 -16.97
N SER A 177 -7.42 3.88 -15.73
CA SER A 177 -6.11 4.47 -15.47
C SER A 177 -4.93 3.53 -15.76
N THR A 178 -5.08 2.22 -15.57
CA THR A 178 -3.97 1.26 -15.58
C THR A 178 -4.07 0.16 -16.63
N GLY A 179 -5.23 -0.07 -17.19
CA GLY A 179 -5.54 -1.23 -18.05
C GLY A 179 -5.74 -2.54 -17.29
N LEU A 180 -5.52 -2.57 -15.96
CA LEU A 180 -5.57 -3.78 -15.15
C LEU A 180 -6.93 -3.96 -14.47
N ARG A 181 -7.22 -5.22 -14.08
CA ARG A 181 -8.31 -5.55 -13.15
C ARG A 181 -7.71 -5.99 -11.82
N PRO A 182 -8.21 -5.49 -10.66
CA PRO A 182 -7.72 -5.95 -9.37
C PRO A 182 -8.09 -7.42 -9.14
N ALA A 183 -7.14 -8.20 -8.61
CA ALA A 183 -7.34 -9.60 -8.19
C ALA A 183 -7.71 -9.71 -6.71
N THR A 184 -7.53 -8.63 -5.97
CA THR A 184 -7.77 -8.55 -4.53
C THR A 184 -8.60 -7.31 -4.18
N MET A 185 -9.34 -7.42 -3.08
CA MET A 185 -10.04 -6.28 -2.50
C MET A 185 -9.87 -6.27 -0.99
N ARG A 186 -9.94 -5.08 -0.40
CA ARG A 186 -10.04 -4.92 1.05
C ARG A 186 -11.32 -4.14 1.37
N PRO A 187 -12.23 -4.71 2.17
CA PRO A 187 -13.43 -3.99 2.57
C PRO A 187 -13.05 -2.86 3.55
N PRO A 188 -13.58 -1.64 3.37
CA PRO A 188 -13.40 -0.57 4.34
C PRO A 188 -13.69 -1.02 5.77
N TYR A 189 -12.85 -0.58 6.73
CA TYR A 189 -12.94 -0.95 8.15
C TYR A 189 -12.74 -2.45 8.44
N GLY A 190 -12.33 -3.27 7.47
CA GLY A 190 -12.38 -4.73 7.58
C GLY A 190 -13.80 -5.29 7.71
N ALA A 191 -14.81 -4.48 7.42
CA ALA A 191 -16.23 -4.81 7.63
C ALA A 191 -16.73 -5.77 6.53
N THR A 192 -16.68 -7.07 6.83
CA THR A 192 -17.08 -8.13 5.90
C THR A 192 -17.84 -9.27 6.60
N SER A 193 -18.20 -10.28 5.84
CA SER A 193 -18.84 -11.53 6.30
C SER A 193 -18.46 -12.67 5.36
N ALA A 194 -18.63 -13.93 5.82
CA ALA A 194 -18.37 -15.11 4.97
C ALA A 194 -19.17 -15.07 3.65
N ARG A 195 -20.41 -14.56 3.69
CA ARG A 195 -21.26 -14.37 2.49
C ARG A 195 -20.65 -13.35 1.54
N LEU A 196 -20.19 -12.19 2.04
CA LEU A 196 -19.58 -11.16 1.20
C LEU A 196 -18.23 -11.61 0.65
N ASN A 197 -17.40 -12.29 1.46
CA ASN A 197 -16.13 -12.83 1.00
C ASN A 197 -16.32 -13.79 -0.18
N LYS A 198 -17.32 -14.68 -0.08
CA LYS A 198 -17.68 -15.59 -1.15
C LYS A 198 -18.18 -14.85 -2.39
N LEU A 199 -19.05 -13.84 -2.22
CA LEU A 199 -19.55 -13.01 -3.31
C LEU A 199 -18.42 -12.29 -4.06
N PHE A 200 -17.50 -11.65 -3.36
CA PHE A 200 -16.37 -10.95 -3.99
C PHE A 200 -15.46 -11.90 -4.78
N ASP A 201 -15.24 -13.11 -4.27
CA ASP A 201 -14.45 -14.12 -4.98
C ASP A 201 -15.19 -14.70 -6.20
N GLU A 202 -16.45 -15.09 -6.05
CA GLU A 202 -17.20 -15.76 -7.10
C GLU A 202 -17.73 -14.83 -8.20
N GLU A 203 -18.20 -13.61 -7.84
CA GLU A 203 -18.77 -12.68 -8.82
C GLU A 203 -17.73 -11.73 -9.42
N TYR A 204 -16.71 -11.34 -8.64
CA TYR A 204 -15.71 -10.35 -9.09
C TYR A 204 -14.34 -10.97 -9.32
N GLY A 205 -14.10 -12.22 -8.92
CA GLY A 205 -12.79 -12.88 -9.01
C GLY A 205 -11.76 -12.29 -8.05
N MET A 206 -12.21 -11.65 -6.97
CA MET A 206 -11.33 -10.95 -6.02
C MET A 206 -11.29 -11.64 -4.66
N LYS A 207 -10.09 -11.99 -4.19
CA LYS A 207 -9.88 -12.45 -2.81
C LYS A 207 -10.01 -11.27 -1.84
N VAL A 208 -10.68 -11.52 -0.70
CA VAL A 208 -10.81 -10.52 0.37
C VAL A 208 -9.57 -10.56 1.24
N ILE A 209 -8.93 -9.40 1.40
CA ILE A 209 -7.69 -9.26 2.15
C ILE A 209 -7.93 -8.39 3.39
N LEU A 210 -7.70 -8.98 4.53
CA LEU A 210 -7.63 -8.31 5.82
C LEU A 210 -6.14 -8.14 6.20
N TRP A 211 -5.80 -8.14 7.49
CA TRP A 211 -4.43 -7.96 7.96
C TRP A 211 -4.17 -8.74 9.24
N SER A 212 -2.92 -9.03 9.52
CA SER A 212 -2.43 -9.60 10.78
C SER A 212 -1.59 -8.60 11.59
N VAL A 213 -1.15 -7.50 10.95
CA VAL A 213 -0.40 -6.43 11.62
C VAL A 213 -1.10 -5.10 11.39
N ASP A 214 -1.58 -4.48 12.49
CA ASP A 214 -2.21 -3.15 12.49
C ASP A 214 -1.39 -2.19 13.36
N PRO A 215 -0.69 -1.21 12.77
CA PRO A 215 0.06 -0.21 13.52
C PRO A 215 -0.83 0.84 14.18
N LEU A 216 -2.13 0.86 13.88
CA LEU A 216 -3.08 1.90 14.30
C LEU A 216 -2.60 3.31 13.87
N ASP A 217 -2.02 3.44 12.68
CA ASP A 217 -1.51 4.70 12.13
C ASP A 217 -2.62 5.71 11.86
N TRP A 218 -3.82 5.23 11.54
CA TRP A 218 -5.06 6.03 11.43
C TRP A 218 -5.45 6.70 12.76
N LYS A 219 -5.05 6.15 13.89
CA LYS A 219 -5.33 6.65 15.25
C LYS A 219 -4.13 7.39 15.84
N ASN A 220 -2.92 6.87 15.64
CA ASN A 220 -1.68 7.39 16.25
C ASN A 220 -0.84 8.07 15.17
N ARG A 221 -0.87 9.40 15.16
CA ARG A 221 -0.10 10.23 14.22
C ARG A 221 1.33 10.43 14.70
N ASN A 222 2.06 9.34 14.97
CA ASN A 222 3.46 9.37 15.41
C ASN A 222 4.27 8.31 14.65
N ALA A 223 5.24 8.74 13.86
CA ALA A 223 6.03 7.88 13.00
C ALA A 223 6.80 6.78 13.76
N ALA A 224 7.42 7.13 14.90
CA ALA A 224 8.16 6.16 15.72
C ALA A 224 7.24 5.09 16.34
N THR A 225 6.01 5.45 16.71
CA THR A 225 5.02 4.48 17.19
C THR A 225 4.56 3.55 16.07
N VAL A 226 4.34 4.09 14.86
CA VAL A 226 3.93 3.31 13.69
C VAL A 226 5.04 2.33 13.30
N SER A 227 6.28 2.80 13.16
CA SER A 227 7.43 1.94 12.80
C SER A 227 7.64 0.84 13.85
N SER A 228 7.66 1.19 15.14
CA SER A 228 7.84 0.24 16.24
C SER A 228 6.79 -0.87 16.23
N ARG A 229 5.50 -0.53 16.06
CA ARG A 229 4.41 -1.52 16.01
C ARG A 229 4.52 -2.45 14.82
N ILE A 230 4.82 -1.93 13.63
CA ILE A 230 5.02 -2.77 12.45
C ILE A 230 6.20 -3.73 12.69
N ILE A 231 7.35 -3.19 13.09
CA ILE A 231 8.60 -3.95 13.26
C ILE A 231 8.48 -5.05 14.33
N GLN A 232 7.75 -4.78 15.41
CA GLN A 232 7.58 -5.74 16.53
C GLN A 232 6.58 -6.85 16.21
N ASN A 233 5.54 -6.58 15.43
CA ASN A 233 4.46 -7.53 15.18
C ASN A 233 4.59 -8.27 13.84
N THR A 234 5.56 -7.90 12.99
CA THR A 234 5.78 -8.57 11.71
C THR A 234 6.31 -9.99 11.92
N HIS A 235 5.71 -10.93 11.21
CA HIS A 235 6.05 -12.35 11.18
C HIS A 235 5.99 -12.87 9.74
N PRO A 236 6.59 -14.05 9.42
CA PRO A 236 6.47 -14.65 8.09
C PRO A 236 5.00 -14.84 7.69
N GLY A 237 4.67 -14.48 6.46
CA GLY A 237 3.31 -14.52 5.93
C GLY A 237 2.41 -13.35 6.38
N ALA A 238 2.95 -12.37 7.12
CA ALA A 238 2.17 -11.22 7.57
C ALA A 238 1.66 -10.38 6.40
N ILE A 239 0.42 -9.93 6.53
CA ILE A 239 -0.17 -8.83 5.74
C ILE A 239 -0.26 -7.63 6.67
N ILE A 240 0.47 -6.57 6.34
CA ILE A 240 0.63 -5.37 7.16
C ILE A 240 -0.28 -4.28 6.63
N LEU A 241 -1.17 -3.75 7.48
CA LEU A 241 -2.01 -2.59 7.19
C LEU A 241 -1.22 -1.30 7.42
N ALA A 242 -1.37 -0.33 6.53
CA ALA A 242 -0.98 1.06 6.70
C ALA A 242 -1.84 1.95 5.79
N HIS A 243 -1.70 3.29 5.89
CA HIS A 243 -2.48 4.22 5.08
C HIS A 243 -1.53 5.29 4.50
N ASP A 244 -1.43 5.33 3.17
CA ASP A 244 -0.51 6.26 2.47
C ASP A 244 -1.02 7.71 2.41
N ILE A 245 -2.21 7.95 2.92
CA ILE A 245 -2.79 9.31 3.04
C ILE A 245 -2.26 10.09 4.25
N HIS A 246 -1.41 9.49 5.07
CA HIS A 246 -0.89 10.10 6.30
C HIS A 246 0.62 10.36 6.22
N ALA A 247 1.04 11.62 6.34
CA ALA A 247 2.45 12.02 6.34
C ALA A 247 3.30 11.25 7.38
N THR A 248 2.73 11.00 8.57
CA THR A 248 3.42 10.27 9.64
C THR A 248 3.63 8.80 9.33
N THR A 249 2.70 8.16 8.61
CA THR A 249 2.86 6.80 8.12
C THR A 249 3.99 6.74 7.09
N VAL A 250 3.97 7.63 6.09
CA VAL A 250 5.02 7.69 5.07
C VAL A 250 6.38 7.96 5.69
N ALA A 251 6.46 8.87 6.69
CA ALA A 251 7.70 9.15 7.41
C ALA A 251 8.25 7.96 8.23
N ALA A 252 7.39 7.01 8.63
CA ALA A 252 7.81 5.79 9.33
C ALA A 252 8.42 4.74 8.40
N MET A 253 8.09 4.76 7.11
CA MET A 253 8.42 3.67 6.17
C MET A 253 9.91 3.43 5.96
N PRO A 254 10.80 4.44 5.88
CA PRO A 254 12.23 4.18 5.77
C PRO A 254 12.78 3.25 6.87
N GLU A 255 12.45 3.52 8.13
CA GLU A 255 12.88 2.70 9.27
C GLU A 255 12.27 1.28 9.20
N VAL A 256 10.99 1.18 8.87
CA VAL A 256 10.29 -0.10 8.69
C VAL A 256 10.98 -0.96 7.63
N PHE A 257 11.20 -0.40 6.46
CA PHE A 257 11.76 -1.12 5.32
C PHE A 257 13.20 -1.54 5.59
N ASP A 258 14.04 -0.63 6.10
CA ASP A 258 15.45 -0.90 6.37
C ASP A 258 15.59 -1.97 7.47
N THR A 259 14.80 -1.87 8.56
CA THR A 259 14.86 -2.82 9.67
C THR A 259 14.35 -4.20 9.27
N LEU A 260 13.21 -4.30 8.58
CA LEU A 260 12.65 -5.60 8.20
C LEU A 260 13.51 -6.27 7.13
N THR A 261 14.06 -5.51 6.19
CA THR A 261 15.02 -6.04 5.20
C THR A 261 16.29 -6.56 5.88
N ALA A 262 16.84 -5.83 6.86
CA ALA A 262 17.99 -6.28 7.64
C ALA A 262 17.71 -7.54 8.47
N ARG A 263 16.45 -7.77 8.88
CA ARG A 263 16.00 -9.02 9.51
C ARG A 263 15.77 -10.17 8.51
N GLY A 264 16.00 -9.95 7.22
CA GLY A 264 15.87 -10.94 6.16
C GLY A 264 14.47 -11.07 5.58
N TYR A 265 13.51 -10.21 5.95
CA TYR A 265 12.18 -10.22 5.34
C TYR A 265 12.22 -9.80 3.87
N LYS A 266 11.39 -10.46 3.05
CA LYS A 266 11.22 -10.21 1.61
C LYS A 266 9.84 -9.63 1.37
N PHE A 267 9.82 -8.40 0.88
CA PHE A 267 8.59 -7.71 0.55
C PHE A 267 8.08 -8.17 -0.82
N VAL A 268 6.88 -8.71 -0.84
CA VAL A 268 6.17 -9.14 -2.05
C VAL A 268 4.80 -8.47 -2.12
N THR A 269 4.15 -8.49 -3.29
CA THR A 269 2.75 -8.06 -3.39
C THR A 269 1.84 -9.07 -2.68
N VAL A 270 0.59 -8.66 -2.40
CA VAL A 270 -0.38 -9.58 -1.80
C VAL A 270 -0.62 -10.79 -2.70
N SER A 271 -0.82 -10.58 -4.02
CA SER A 271 -1.01 -11.69 -4.96
C SER A 271 0.18 -12.65 -4.99
N GLU A 272 1.42 -12.13 -4.93
CA GLU A 272 2.61 -12.96 -4.80
C GLU A 272 2.63 -13.73 -3.47
N LEU A 273 2.22 -13.10 -2.35
CA LEU A 273 2.14 -13.75 -1.05
C LEU A 273 1.07 -14.86 -1.02
N LEU A 274 -0.11 -14.61 -1.62
CA LEU A 274 -1.17 -15.62 -1.75
C LEU A 274 -0.71 -16.83 -2.56
N ALA A 275 0.10 -16.63 -3.59
CA ALA A 275 0.65 -17.70 -4.41
C ALA A 275 1.64 -18.59 -3.61
N LEU A 276 2.18 -18.10 -2.50
CA LEU A 276 3.05 -18.85 -1.59
C LEU A 276 2.28 -19.49 -0.42
N ASP A 277 0.95 -19.22 -0.26
CA ASP A 277 0.15 -19.75 0.84
C ASP A 277 0.02 -21.27 0.72
N ARG A 278 0.38 -21.98 1.77
CA ARG A 278 0.27 -23.44 1.85
C ARG A 278 -0.97 -23.81 2.65
N PRO A 279 -1.69 -24.89 2.24
CA PRO A 279 -2.76 -25.41 3.06
C PRO A 279 -2.21 -25.78 4.44
N ALA A 280 -2.95 -25.41 5.50
CA ALA A 280 -2.62 -25.86 6.84
C ALA A 280 -2.51 -27.39 6.82
N GLN A 281 -1.33 -27.92 7.10
CA GLN A 281 -1.18 -29.37 7.26
C GLN A 281 -2.09 -29.79 8.41
N LEU A 282 -3.03 -30.68 8.12
CA LEU A 282 -3.78 -31.35 9.16
C LEU A 282 -2.74 -32.09 10.00
N VAL A 283 -2.43 -31.56 11.17
CA VAL A 283 -1.63 -32.30 12.16
C VAL A 283 -2.45 -33.54 12.48
N LYS A 284 -2.09 -34.69 11.88
CA LYS A 284 -2.60 -36.00 12.31
C LYS A 284 -2.21 -36.08 13.77
N LYS A 285 -3.18 -35.96 14.68
CA LYS A 285 -3.04 -36.27 16.09
C LYS A 285 -2.67 -37.76 16.09
N GLU A 286 -1.40 -38.09 16.22
CA GLU A 286 -0.99 -39.50 16.48
C GLU A 286 -1.68 -39.93 17.74
N THR A 287 -2.65 -40.80 17.60
CA THR A 287 -3.24 -41.48 18.72
C THR A 287 -2.13 -42.32 19.35
N PRO A 288 -1.78 -42.09 20.63
CA PRO A 288 -0.74 -42.90 21.24
C PRO A 288 -1.16 -44.38 21.16
N ALA A 289 -0.22 -45.25 20.73
CA ALA A 289 -0.45 -46.67 20.68
C ALA A 289 -0.91 -47.18 22.05
N PRO A 290 -1.87 -48.10 22.10
CA PRO A 290 -2.31 -48.66 23.38
C PRO A 290 -1.13 -49.35 24.06
N THR A 291 -0.88 -48.96 25.32
CA THR A 291 0.13 -49.62 26.16
C THR A 291 -0.22 -51.10 26.29
N PRO A 292 0.70 -52.02 26.05
CA PRO A 292 0.43 -53.44 26.24
C PRO A 292 0.15 -53.69 27.73
N ALA A 293 -0.99 -54.35 28.01
CA ALA A 293 -1.33 -54.78 29.35
C ALA A 293 -0.35 -55.90 29.76
N ASN A 294 0.30 -55.74 30.93
CA ASN A 294 1.05 -56.76 31.61
C ASN A 294 0.11 -57.79 32.25
#